data_a8880f769dd1e2e43888b1f3356c3fd2
#
_entry.id   a8880f769dd1e2e43888b1f3356c3fd2
#
_cell.length_a   1.000
_cell.length_b   1.000
_cell.length_c   1.000
_cell.angle_alpha   90.00
_cell.angle_beta   90.00
_cell.angle_gamma   90.00
#
_symmetry.space_group_name_H-M   'P 1'
#
loop_
_entity.id
_entity.type
_entity.pdbx_description
1 polymer ?
#
loop_
_entity_poly.entity_id
_entity_poly.type
_entity_poly.pdbx_seq_one_letter_code
_entity_poly.pdbx_strand_id
1 'polypeptide(L)'
;MLKTIFLASVMTLALSAAAGAQQPPASPSPAPAQTQQAPSTGAPTITVVNIVDVEQLPPETKTQVDQYVAKQGNDGLQKLRQSIDSTPEAKSALQQKGMTSRQVVAASLDDNGTLTLITKKKAS
;
A
#
# COMPACT_ATOMS: atom_id res chain seq x y z
N MET A 1 38.51 -9.23 2.83
CA MET A 1 39.67 -8.72 3.58
C MET A 1 39.95 -7.30 3.17
N LEU A 2 39.58 -6.35 3.99
CA LEU A 2 40.27 -5.06 4.09
C LEU A 2 39.58 -4.27 5.18
N LYS A 3 40.21 -4.31 6.32
CA LYS A 3 39.96 -3.45 7.47
C LYS A 3 40.47 -2.08 7.13
N THR A 4 39.65 -1.07 7.26
CA THR A 4 40.19 0.28 7.42
C THR A 4 39.45 0.95 8.55
N ILE A 5 40.16 1.01 9.62
CA ILE A 5 39.90 1.78 10.82
C ILE A 5 40.29 3.21 10.47
N PHE A 6 39.37 4.15 10.59
CA PHE A 6 39.74 5.56 10.74
C PHE A 6 39.11 6.10 12.01
N LEU A 7 39.98 6.18 12.99
CA LEU A 7 39.84 7.10 14.11
C LEU A 7 40.15 8.51 13.62
N ALA A 8 39.27 9.41 13.84
CA ALA A 8 39.64 10.81 13.92
C ALA A 8 38.74 11.48 14.95
N SER A 9 39.30 11.61 16.12
CA SER A 9 38.88 12.51 17.15
C SER A 9 39.11 13.94 16.71
N VAL A 10 38.13 14.78 16.74
CA VAL A 10 38.33 16.21 16.92
C VAL A 10 37.30 16.72 17.90
N MET A 11 37.82 16.92 19.06
CA MET A 11 37.20 17.64 20.15
C MET A 11 37.36 19.11 19.86
N THR A 12 36.30 19.82 19.62
CA THR A 12 36.32 21.29 19.68
C THR A 12 35.22 21.74 20.62
N LEU A 13 35.67 22.03 21.78
CA LEU A 13 34.91 22.72 22.78
C LEU A 13 34.83 24.20 22.34
N ALA A 14 33.71 24.66 21.88
CA ALA A 14 33.43 26.06 21.74
C ALA A 14 32.29 26.41 22.69
N LEU A 15 32.69 26.90 23.83
CA LEU A 15 31.81 27.51 24.77
C LEU A 15 31.45 28.90 24.23
N SER A 16 30.34 29.03 23.57
CA SER A 16 29.74 30.32 23.25
C SER A 16 28.49 30.47 24.08
N ALA A 17 28.63 31.17 25.17
CA ALA A 17 27.53 31.74 25.88
C ALA A 17 26.90 32.83 24.99
N ALA A 18 25.90 32.45 24.20
CA ALA A 18 25.00 33.40 23.60
C ALA A 18 23.80 33.52 24.51
N ALA A 19 23.76 34.61 25.23
CA ALA A 19 22.61 35.02 25.97
C ALA A 19 21.37 35.05 25.09
N GLY A 20 20.33 34.32 25.48
CA GLY A 20 18.94 34.65 25.39
C GLY A 20 18.47 35.42 24.16
N ALA A 21 18.39 34.76 23.01
CA ALA A 21 17.27 35.03 22.17
C ALA A 21 16.20 34.03 22.59
N GLN A 22 15.31 34.41 23.42
CA GLN A 22 14.04 33.76 23.57
C GLN A 22 13.37 33.88 22.22
N GLN A 23 13.55 32.87 21.44
CA GLN A 23 12.70 32.59 20.30
C GLN A 23 11.29 32.47 20.89
N PRO A 24 10.34 33.31 20.50
CA PRO A 24 8.96 33.07 20.90
C PRO A 24 8.64 31.64 20.48
N PRO A 25 7.95 30.91 21.33
CA PRO A 25 7.51 29.58 20.91
C PRO A 25 6.79 29.76 19.59
N ALA A 26 7.39 29.24 18.55
CA ALA A 26 6.71 29.13 17.31
C ALA A 26 5.44 28.34 17.65
N SER A 27 4.31 29.02 17.59
CA SER A 27 3.03 28.37 17.67
C SER A 27 3.13 27.16 16.75
N PRO A 28 2.87 25.93 17.23
CA PRO A 28 2.78 24.83 16.33
C PRO A 28 1.68 25.23 15.36
N SER A 29 2.09 25.62 14.19
CA SER A 29 1.19 25.66 13.06
C SER A 29 0.53 24.31 13.09
N PRO A 30 -0.80 24.19 13.20
CA PRO A 30 -1.42 22.88 13.06
C PRO A 30 -0.95 22.39 11.71
N ALA A 31 0.00 21.49 11.74
CA ALA A 31 0.32 20.72 10.58
C ALA A 31 -1.02 20.19 10.12
N PRO A 32 -1.43 20.43 8.87
CA PRO A 32 -2.57 19.73 8.36
C PRO A 32 -2.28 18.27 8.70
N ALA A 33 -3.21 17.66 9.39
CA ALA A 33 -3.12 16.25 9.65
C ALA A 33 -3.16 15.56 8.28
N GLN A 34 -2.04 15.61 7.62
CA GLN A 34 -1.73 14.65 6.65
C GLN A 34 -1.61 13.40 7.46
N THR A 35 -2.60 12.59 7.34
CA THR A 35 -2.45 11.18 7.54
C THR A 35 -1.29 10.78 6.65
N GLN A 36 -0.10 11.04 7.09
CA GLN A 36 1.03 10.35 6.57
C GLN A 36 0.80 8.92 6.99
N GLN A 37 0.17 8.21 6.10
CA GLN A 37 0.42 6.81 6.03
C GLN A 37 1.93 6.71 6.04
N ALA A 38 2.45 6.21 7.14
CA ALA A 38 3.83 5.85 7.21
C ALA A 38 4.10 5.04 5.93
N PRO A 39 5.05 5.43 5.11
CA PRO A 39 5.39 4.61 3.99
C PRO A 39 5.78 3.27 4.57
N SER A 40 4.91 2.30 4.42
CA SER A 40 5.28 0.94 4.69
C SER A 40 6.39 0.66 3.69
N THR A 41 7.58 0.59 4.21
CA THR A 41 8.79 0.29 3.46
C THR A 41 8.55 -0.98 2.66
N GLY A 42 8.32 -0.82 1.36
CA GLY A 42 8.13 -1.92 0.43
C GLY A 42 6.72 -2.19 -0.06
N ALA A 43 5.69 -1.47 0.41
CA ALA A 43 4.37 -1.60 -0.20
C ALA A 43 4.32 -0.72 -1.46
N PRO A 44 4.06 -1.29 -2.63
CA PRO A 44 3.90 -0.52 -3.85
C PRO A 44 2.70 0.41 -3.71
N THR A 45 2.90 1.67 -4.07
CA THR A 45 1.84 2.67 -4.05
C THR A 45 0.83 2.33 -5.14
N ILE A 46 -0.44 2.17 -4.76
CA ILE A 46 -1.52 1.94 -5.72
C ILE A 46 -1.89 3.28 -6.35
N THR A 47 -1.67 3.39 -7.64
CA THR A 47 -1.98 4.60 -8.41
C THR A 47 -3.28 4.45 -9.19
N VAL A 48 -3.56 3.26 -9.68
CA VAL A 48 -4.74 2.95 -10.50
C VAL A 48 -5.33 1.63 -10.02
N VAL A 49 -6.65 1.58 -9.92
CA VAL A 49 -7.38 0.34 -9.65
C VAL A 49 -8.19 -0.04 -10.88
N ASN A 50 -7.90 -1.20 -11.42
CA ASN A 50 -8.59 -1.78 -12.56
C ASN A 50 -9.47 -2.95 -12.10
N ILE A 51 -10.72 -2.96 -12.49
CA ILE A 51 -11.66 -4.04 -12.11
C ILE A 51 -12.07 -4.77 -13.37
N VAL A 52 -11.79 -6.06 -13.39
CA VAL A 52 -12.10 -6.94 -14.52
C VAL A 52 -12.99 -8.08 -14.04
N ASP A 53 -14.05 -8.34 -14.77
CA ASP A 53 -14.89 -9.50 -14.48
C ASP A 53 -14.24 -10.76 -15.05
N VAL A 54 -14.25 -11.85 -14.28
CA VAL A 54 -13.71 -13.14 -14.72
C VAL A 54 -14.36 -13.63 -16.00
N GLU A 55 -15.61 -13.28 -16.23
CA GLU A 55 -16.34 -13.69 -17.43
C GLU A 55 -15.86 -12.99 -18.70
N GLN A 56 -15.23 -11.83 -18.55
CA GLN A 56 -14.66 -11.04 -19.66
C GLN A 56 -13.24 -11.48 -20.01
N LEU A 57 -12.65 -12.34 -19.21
CA LEU A 57 -11.31 -12.85 -19.45
C LEU A 57 -11.31 -13.93 -20.54
N PRO A 58 -10.22 -14.05 -21.29
CA PRO A 58 -10.01 -15.18 -22.18
C PRO A 58 -10.09 -16.51 -21.43
N PRO A 59 -10.53 -17.60 -22.07
CA PRO A 59 -10.73 -18.87 -21.39
C PRO A 59 -9.46 -19.43 -20.72
N GLU A 60 -8.31 -19.17 -21.30
CA GLU A 60 -7.02 -19.54 -20.71
C GLU A 60 -6.77 -18.82 -19.38
N THR A 61 -7.05 -17.53 -19.36
CA THR A 61 -6.89 -16.70 -18.15
C THR A 61 -7.91 -17.09 -17.08
N LYS A 62 -9.14 -17.40 -17.48
CA LYS A 62 -10.15 -17.95 -16.54
C LYS A 62 -9.66 -19.19 -15.83
N THR A 63 -9.11 -20.13 -16.58
CA THR A 63 -8.56 -21.36 -16.02
C THR A 63 -7.43 -21.09 -15.03
N GLN A 64 -6.55 -20.15 -15.33
CA GLN A 64 -5.48 -19.74 -14.42
C GLN A 64 -6.03 -19.11 -13.13
N VAL A 65 -7.03 -18.25 -13.25
CA VAL A 65 -7.70 -17.63 -12.09
C VAL A 65 -8.37 -18.69 -11.23
N ASP A 66 -9.09 -19.61 -11.83
CA ASP A 66 -9.76 -20.70 -11.11
C ASP A 66 -8.76 -21.59 -10.38
N GLN A 67 -7.65 -21.93 -11.00
CA GLN A 67 -6.56 -22.67 -10.36
C GLN A 67 -5.93 -21.89 -9.21
N TYR A 68 -5.73 -20.59 -9.39
CA TYR A 68 -5.20 -19.73 -8.36
C TYR A 68 -6.14 -19.67 -7.15
N VAL A 69 -7.42 -19.49 -7.38
CA VAL A 69 -8.45 -19.47 -6.34
C VAL A 69 -8.51 -20.82 -5.62
N ALA A 70 -8.44 -21.92 -6.36
CA ALA A 70 -8.43 -23.26 -5.77
C ALA A 70 -7.20 -23.50 -4.88
N LYS A 71 -6.04 -23.00 -5.28
CA LYS A 71 -4.81 -23.09 -4.49
C LYS A 71 -4.85 -22.23 -3.23
N GLN A 72 -5.43 -21.03 -3.32
CA GLN A 72 -5.55 -20.16 -2.16
C GLN A 72 -6.55 -20.66 -1.12
N GLY A 73 -7.59 -21.32 -1.54
CA GLY A 73 -8.66 -21.76 -0.67
C GLY A 73 -9.44 -20.61 -0.03
N ASN A 74 -10.32 -20.95 0.89
CA ASN A 74 -11.16 -19.97 1.57
C ASN A 74 -10.36 -18.99 2.41
N ASP A 75 -9.31 -19.44 3.08
CA ASP A 75 -8.47 -18.61 3.93
C ASP A 75 -7.72 -17.55 3.13
N GLY A 76 -7.18 -17.92 1.97
CA GLY A 76 -6.53 -17.00 1.07
C GLY A 76 -7.49 -15.93 0.53
N LEU A 77 -8.70 -16.32 0.17
CA LEU A 77 -9.75 -15.40 -0.27
C LEU A 77 -10.19 -14.43 0.85
N GLN A 78 -10.27 -14.91 2.08
CA GLN A 78 -10.60 -14.05 3.22
C GLN A 78 -9.50 -13.01 3.45
N LYS A 79 -8.24 -13.41 3.44
CA LYS A 79 -7.11 -12.49 3.56
C LYS A 79 -7.10 -11.45 2.44
N LEU A 80 -7.35 -11.88 1.22
CA LEU A 80 -7.46 -10.99 0.07
C LEU A 80 -8.57 -9.95 0.28
N ARG A 81 -9.74 -10.38 0.69
CA ARG A 81 -10.88 -9.50 0.96
C ARG A 81 -10.58 -8.51 2.07
N GLN A 82 -9.95 -8.95 3.16
CA GLN A 82 -9.53 -8.08 4.25
C GLN A 82 -8.52 -7.04 3.77
N SER A 83 -7.57 -7.43 2.94
CA SER A 83 -6.60 -6.50 2.35
C SER A 83 -7.28 -5.44 1.47
N ILE A 84 -8.26 -5.85 0.68
CA ILE A 84 -9.04 -4.94 -0.16
C ILE A 84 -9.89 -3.98 0.69
N ASP A 85 -10.52 -4.49 1.74
CA ASP A 85 -11.31 -3.67 2.66
C ASP A 85 -10.46 -2.66 3.43
N SER A 86 -9.19 -2.98 3.63
CA SER A 86 -8.19 -2.09 4.26
C SER A 86 -7.56 -1.10 3.27
N THR A 87 -7.80 -1.28 1.97
CA THR A 87 -7.26 -0.43 0.90
C THR A 87 -8.38 0.50 0.40
N PRO A 88 -8.37 1.79 0.78
CA PRO A 88 -9.46 2.70 0.45
C PRO A 88 -9.66 2.89 -1.05
N GLU A 89 -8.59 2.89 -1.83
CA GLU A 89 -8.64 3.02 -3.28
C GLU A 89 -9.36 1.85 -3.93
N ALA A 90 -9.02 0.63 -3.51
CA ALA A 90 -9.67 -0.59 -4.01
C ALA A 90 -11.15 -0.64 -3.61
N LYS A 91 -11.44 -0.30 -2.37
CA LYS A 91 -12.82 -0.25 -1.86
C LYS A 91 -13.68 0.76 -2.61
N SER A 92 -13.16 1.97 -2.83
CA SER A 92 -13.87 3.01 -3.58
C SER A 92 -14.12 2.60 -5.02
N ALA A 93 -13.14 2.00 -5.68
CA ALA A 93 -13.29 1.53 -7.05
C ALA A 93 -14.37 0.43 -7.17
N LEU A 94 -14.41 -0.50 -6.23
CA LEU A 94 -15.46 -1.52 -6.19
C LEU A 94 -16.85 -0.92 -5.98
N GLN A 95 -16.98 0.03 -5.06
CA GLN A 95 -18.26 0.71 -4.78
C GLN A 95 -18.79 1.47 -6.01
N GLN A 96 -17.92 2.14 -6.75
CA GLN A 96 -18.29 2.81 -7.99
C GLN A 96 -18.86 1.86 -9.05
N LYS A 97 -18.43 0.62 -9.01
CA LYS A 97 -18.95 -0.45 -9.87
C LYS A 97 -20.15 -1.20 -9.27
N GLY A 98 -20.60 -0.80 -8.07
CA GLY A 98 -21.65 -1.51 -7.35
C GLY A 98 -21.23 -2.90 -6.84
N MET A 99 -19.94 -3.10 -6.65
CA MET A 99 -19.34 -4.35 -6.23
C MET A 99 -18.80 -4.27 -4.80
N THR A 100 -18.52 -5.43 -4.22
CA THR A 100 -17.93 -5.54 -2.89
C THR A 100 -16.69 -6.43 -2.93
N SER A 101 -15.85 -6.34 -1.90
CA SER A 101 -14.68 -7.19 -1.75
C SER A 101 -15.00 -8.69 -1.80
N ARG A 102 -16.22 -9.07 -1.44
CA ARG A 102 -16.67 -10.47 -1.50
C ARG A 102 -16.70 -11.07 -2.90
N GLN A 103 -16.84 -10.23 -3.91
CA GLN A 103 -16.85 -10.64 -5.32
C GLN A 103 -15.45 -10.76 -5.89
N VAL A 104 -14.45 -10.21 -5.21
CA VAL A 104 -13.06 -10.31 -5.65
C VAL A 104 -12.53 -11.72 -5.38
N VAL A 105 -12.01 -12.33 -6.42
CA VAL A 105 -11.46 -13.68 -6.40
C VAL A 105 -9.95 -13.71 -6.60
N ALA A 106 -9.41 -12.69 -7.23
CA ALA A 106 -7.96 -12.52 -7.39
C ALA A 106 -7.59 -11.04 -7.47
N ALA A 107 -6.37 -10.73 -7.11
CA ALA A 107 -5.78 -9.41 -7.26
C ALA A 107 -4.35 -9.53 -7.75
N SER A 108 -3.96 -8.64 -8.63
CA SER A 108 -2.59 -8.50 -9.10
C SER A 108 -2.19 -7.04 -9.04
N LEU A 109 -0.98 -6.79 -8.56
CA LEU A 109 -0.41 -5.46 -8.49
C LEU A 109 0.83 -5.43 -9.35
N ASP A 110 0.84 -4.51 -10.30
CA ASP A 110 1.94 -4.31 -11.22
C ASP A 110 2.96 -3.32 -10.65
N ASP A 111 4.18 -3.37 -11.15
CA ASP A 111 5.27 -2.49 -10.73
C ASP A 111 4.96 -1.00 -10.97
N ASN A 112 4.03 -0.71 -11.85
CA ASN A 112 3.57 0.65 -12.14
C ASN A 112 2.54 1.19 -11.13
N GLY A 113 2.18 0.41 -10.11
CA GLY A 113 1.16 0.76 -9.15
C GLY A 113 -0.27 0.53 -9.63
N THR A 114 -0.46 -0.27 -10.66
CA THR A 114 -1.79 -0.67 -11.12
C THR A 114 -2.26 -1.92 -10.39
N LEU A 115 -3.30 -1.77 -9.60
CA LEU A 115 -3.97 -2.89 -8.94
C LEU A 115 -5.10 -3.41 -9.82
N THR A 116 -4.97 -4.61 -10.31
CA THR A 116 -6.01 -5.29 -11.07
C THR A 116 -6.78 -6.24 -10.16
N LEU A 117 -8.04 -5.98 -9.97
CA LEU A 117 -8.96 -6.82 -9.21
C LEU A 117 -9.81 -7.65 -10.15
N ILE A 118 -9.75 -8.96 -9.99
CA ILE A 118 -10.58 -9.88 -10.75
C ILE A 118 -11.78 -10.24 -9.89
N THR A 119 -12.96 -9.92 -10.40
CA THR A 119 -14.23 -10.14 -9.72
C THR A 119 -15.01 -11.25 -10.39
N LYS A 120 -15.72 -12.02 -9.60
CA LYS A 120 -16.71 -12.99 -10.06
C LYS A 120 -18.09 -12.44 -9.76
N LYS A 121 -18.84 -12.16 -10.79
CA LYS A 121 -20.22 -11.75 -10.63
C LYS A 121 -21.00 -12.87 -9.96
N LYS A 122 -21.65 -12.56 -8.85
CA LYS A 122 -22.51 -13.54 -8.20
C LYS A 122 -23.64 -13.84 -9.17
N ALA A 123 -23.76 -15.08 -9.58
CA ALA A 123 -24.93 -15.53 -10.32
C ALA A 123 -26.17 -15.24 -9.47
N SER A 124 -27.03 -14.42 -10.01
CA SER A 124 -28.32 -14.12 -9.38
C SER A 124 -29.22 -15.33 -9.53
#